data_b47b94ff236f72018e6fdc64962a7a16
#
_entry.id   b47b94ff236f72018e6fdc64962a7a16
#
_cell.length_a   1.000
_cell.length_b   1.000
_cell.length_c   1.000
_cell.angle_alpha   90.00
_cell.angle_beta   90.00
_cell.angle_gamma   90.00
#
_symmetry.space_group_name_H-M   'P 1'
#
loop_
_entity.id
_entity.type
_entity.pdbx_description
1 polymer ?
#
loop_
_entity_poly.entity_id
_entity_poly.type
_entity_poly.pdbx_seq_one_letter_code
_entity_poly.pdbx_strand_id
1 'polypeptide(L)'
;MRIAIIGAGPAGLSAAYDLSRAGHRVTVFEGAPSVGGLASGFKAPHWEWTLEKFYHHWFASDAAILGLIKELGWSNEVLFPRPVTAMYHDGKFYAFDSALAVLRFPGIPFVDRVRCGVVALYLRLTPRWEPLERVTADAWLRKWLGPRAYECMWKPMLVGKFGEENLQVVNMAWFWARIHARTPRLGTFKGGFQVFMDKLAKVITARGAEIRLGTPVKGIEKRADGTLRVATAADAAGFDALISTCSPVLMADITPDLPAAYTAQLRTLKSLGAVVMVLALDRQLTNGIYWHNLPKDAGFPFLAMVEHTNYISPAHYGGDHIVYCGDYLNPSHEYFRLAKEELLERFLPALERFNPHFDRRWVRQSWLWRSAYAQPVPSVNHSRNIPAIRTPVRGLYFASMSQVYPWDRGTNFAVEMGRKAAKMVTADFATRDPP
;
A
#
# COMPACT_ATOMS: atom_id res chain seq x y z
N MET A 1 21.84 -20.71 9.75
CA MET A 1 20.48 -21.28 9.80
C MET A 1 19.87 -21.28 8.40
N ARG A 2 18.91 -22.16 8.18
CA ARG A 2 18.04 -22.17 6.98
C ARG A 2 16.76 -21.41 7.32
N ILE A 3 16.47 -20.34 6.60
CA ILE A 3 15.32 -19.46 6.87
C ILE A 3 14.45 -19.38 5.64
N ALA A 4 13.15 -19.64 5.81
CA ALA A 4 12.14 -19.40 4.78
C ALA A 4 11.52 -18.02 4.93
N ILE A 5 11.19 -17.38 3.81
CA ILE A 5 10.39 -16.16 3.75
C ILE A 5 9.24 -16.38 2.78
N ILE A 6 8.02 -16.10 3.19
CA ILE A 6 6.83 -16.17 2.32
C ILE A 6 6.45 -14.76 1.89
N GLY A 7 6.51 -14.55 0.58
CA GLY A 7 6.27 -13.27 -0.09
C GLY A 7 7.55 -12.51 -0.44
N ALA A 8 7.69 -12.15 -1.72
CA ALA A 8 8.78 -11.33 -2.25
C ALA A 8 8.35 -9.87 -2.48
N GLY A 9 7.45 -9.35 -1.65
CA GLY A 9 7.16 -7.93 -1.54
C GLY A 9 8.26 -7.17 -0.78
N PRO A 10 8.13 -5.83 -0.59
CA PRO A 10 9.14 -5.03 0.11
C PRO A 10 9.52 -5.57 1.50
N ALA A 11 8.57 -6.13 2.25
CA ALA A 11 8.83 -6.72 3.57
C ALA A 11 9.71 -7.96 3.46
N GLY A 12 9.34 -8.91 2.60
CA GLY A 12 10.10 -10.16 2.44
C GLY A 12 11.49 -9.92 1.85
N LEU A 13 11.61 -9.05 0.84
CA LEU A 13 12.91 -8.72 0.24
C LEU A 13 13.84 -8.00 1.24
N SER A 14 13.32 -7.07 2.05
CA SER A 14 14.15 -6.40 3.06
C SER A 14 14.57 -7.34 4.19
N ALA A 15 13.70 -8.27 4.60
CA ALA A 15 14.06 -9.32 5.55
C ALA A 15 15.14 -10.24 4.97
N ALA A 16 14.98 -10.68 3.71
CA ALA A 16 15.95 -11.51 3.01
C ALA A 16 17.31 -10.81 2.88
N TYR A 17 17.31 -9.50 2.60
CA TYR A 17 18.52 -8.69 2.54
C TYR A 17 19.29 -8.70 3.87
N ASP A 18 18.63 -8.42 4.99
CA ASP A 18 19.27 -8.38 6.31
C ASP A 18 19.76 -9.79 6.73
N LEU A 19 18.94 -10.83 6.52
CA LEU A 19 19.29 -12.21 6.90
C LEU A 19 20.43 -12.80 6.04
N SER A 20 20.42 -12.57 4.73
CA SER A 20 21.52 -13.01 3.86
C SER A 20 22.83 -12.29 4.18
N ARG A 21 22.76 -10.98 4.52
CA ARG A 21 23.91 -10.22 5.00
C ARG A 21 24.46 -10.75 6.33
N ALA A 22 23.60 -11.30 7.18
CA ALA A 22 23.99 -11.95 8.43
C ALA A 22 24.51 -13.39 8.23
N GLY A 23 24.68 -13.86 6.99
CA GLY A 23 25.24 -15.19 6.67
C GLY A 23 24.25 -16.34 6.78
N HIS A 24 22.93 -16.07 6.84
CA HIS A 24 21.92 -17.12 6.86
C HIS A 24 21.60 -17.62 5.42
N ARG A 25 21.24 -18.89 5.30
CA ARG A 25 20.71 -19.47 4.06
C ARG A 25 19.24 -19.13 3.95
N VAL A 26 18.88 -18.22 3.04
CA VAL A 26 17.51 -17.70 2.88
C VAL A 26 16.89 -18.26 1.62
N THR A 27 15.66 -18.78 1.73
CA THR A 27 14.80 -19.11 0.58
C THR A 27 13.52 -18.28 0.67
N VAL A 28 13.26 -17.46 -0.36
CA VAL A 28 12.05 -16.67 -0.49
C VAL A 28 11.08 -17.38 -1.44
N PHE A 29 9.85 -17.61 -0.99
CA PHE A 29 8.76 -18.20 -1.79
C PHE A 29 7.79 -17.09 -2.20
N GLU A 30 7.56 -16.95 -3.50
CA GLU A 30 6.63 -15.97 -4.08
C GLU A 30 5.64 -16.65 -5.03
N GLY A 31 4.35 -16.44 -4.81
CA GLY A 31 3.30 -17.02 -5.66
C GLY A 31 3.19 -16.36 -7.04
N ALA A 32 3.61 -15.09 -7.16
CA ALA A 32 3.59 -14.37 -8.43
C ALA A 32 4.83 -14.71 -9.30
N PRO A 33 4.78 -14.44 -10.62
CA PRO A 33 5.91 -14.62 -11.53
C PRO A 33 6.99 -13.54 -11.39
N SER A 34 6.81 -12.53 -10.53
CA SER A 34 7.76 -11.43 -10.30
C SER A 34 7.77 -11.03 -8.83
N VAL A 35 8.90 -10.45 -8.39
CA VAL A 35 9.00 -9.81 -7.09
C VAL A 35 8.23 -8.50 -7.04
N GLY A 36 8.02 -7.94 -5.83
CA GLY A 36 7.46 -6.60 -5.60
C GLY A 36 6.10 -6.59 -4.89
N GLY A 37 5.34 -7.70 -4.92
CA GLY A 37 4.01 -7.77 -4.27
C GLY A 37 3.07 -6.66 -4.78
N LEU A 38 2.43 -5.89 -3.89
CA LEU A 38 1.58 -4.75 -4.27
C LEU A 38 2.36 -3.60 -4.92
N ALA A 39 3.67 -3.50 -4.71
CA ALA A 39 4.53 -2.50 -5.34
C ALA A 39 5.15 -3.01 -6.66
N SER A 40 4.70 -4.16 -7.16
CA SER A 40 5.16 -4.68 -8.45
C SER A 40 4.66 -3.81 -9.59
N GLY A 41 5.47 -3.77 -10.65
CA GLY A 41 5.18 -3.04 -11.87
C GLY A 41 4.99 -3.95 -13.07
N PHE A 42 4.72 -3.31 -14.21
CA PHE A 42 4.65 -3.91 -15.52
C PHE A 42 5.23 -2.93 -16.55
N LYS A 43 5.39 -3.36 -17.79
CA LYS A 43 5.97 -2.54 -18.85
C LYS A 43 5.34 -2.90 -20.21
N ALA A 44 4.89 -1.89 -20.95
CA ALA A 44 4.56 -2.09 -22.36
C ALA A 44 5.86 -2.18 -23.18
N PRO A 45 5.88 -2.87 -24.33
CA PRO A 45 7.10 -3.10 -25.10
C PRO A 45 7.86 -1.82 -25.54
N HIS A 46 7.14 -0.72 -25.78
CA HIS A 46 7.70 0.55 -26.24
C HIS A 46 8.01 1.54 -25.11
N TRP A 47 7.76 1.19 -23.84
CA TRP A 47 8.11 2.03 -22.71
C TRP A 47 9.58 1.84 -22.31
N GLU A 48 10.23 2.90 -21.86
CA GLU A 48 11.55 2.84 -21.24
C GLU A 48 11.44 2.39 -19.78
N TRP A 49 10.51 2.99 -19.03
CA TRP A 49 10.31 2.71 -17.61
C TRP A 49 9.21 1.69 -17.36
N THR A 50 9.29 1.02 -16.21
CA THR A 50 8.18 0.23 -15.67
C THR A 50 7.16 1.14 -15.01
N LEU A 51 5.93 0.67 -14.93
CA LEU A 51 4.83 1.37 -14.29
C LEU A 51 4.24 0.48 -13.19
N GLU A 52 3.90 1.03 -12.04
CA GLU A 52 3.30 0.31 -10.94
C GLU A 52 1.90 -0.20 -11.32
N LYS A 53 1.57 -1.45 -10.94
CA LYS A 53 0.22 -2.02 -11.10
C LYS A 53 -0.82 -1.27 -10.26
N PHE A 54 -0.40 -0.80 -9.11
CA PHE A 54 -1.15 0.06 -8.20
C PHE A 54 -0.30 1.29 -7.95
N TYR A 55 -0.85 2.50 -8.08
CA TYR A 55 -0.09 3.74 -7.92
C TYR A 55 0.58 3.81 -6.53
N HIS A 56 1.89 3.91 -6.53
CA HIS A 56 2.75 3.99 -5.34
C HIS A 56 3.64 5.22 -5.38
N HIS A 57 3.96 5.75 -4.22
CA HIS A 57 4.95 6.79 -4.05
C HIS A 57 5.50 6.76 -2.62
N TRP A 58 6.64 7.37 -2.41
CA TRP A 58 7.23 7.61 -1.10
C TRP A 58 6.98 9.03 -0.63
N PHE A 59 7.04 9.24 0.67
CA PHE A 59 7.18 10.56 1.27
C PHE A 59 8.65 10.84 1.58
N ALA A 60 9.04 12.12 1.62
CA ALA A 60 10.40 12.49 2.01
C ALA A 60 10.72 12.14 3.48
N SER A 61 9.69 11.83 4.28
CA SER A 61 9.76 11.35 5.66
C SER A 61 9.91 9.84 5.80
N ASP A 62 9.88 9.07 4.71
CA ASP A 62 9.88 7.60 4.71
C ASP A 62 11.27 7.03 5.03
N ALA A 63 11.66 7.12 6.31
CA ALA A 63 13.01 6.84 6.77
C ALA A 63 13.49 5.40 6.52
N ALA A 64 12.61 4.39 6.65
CA ALA A 64 13.01 3.00 6.53
C ALA A 64 13.41 2.62 5.09
N ILE A 65 12.58 2.98 4.11
CA ILE A 65 12.86 2.70 2.70
C ILE A 65 14.01 3.56 2.17
N LEU A 66 14.02 4.87 2.49
CA LEU A 66 15.09 5.77 2.06
C LEU A 66 16.44 5.40 2.74
N GLY A 67 16.39 4.92 3.98
CA GLY A 67 17.56 4.38 4.68
C GLY A 67 18.11 3.13 4.00
N LEU A 68 17.26 2.18 3.59
CA LEU A 68 17.67 1.00 2.83
C LEU A 68 18.26 1.39 1.46
N ILE A 69 17.63 2.32 0.74
CA ILE A 69 18.12 2.83 -0.55
C ILE A 69 19.51 3.47 -0.38
N LYS A 70 19.71 4.25 0.68
CA LYS A 70 21.01 4.86 1.02
C LYS A 70 22.07 3.80 1.35
N GLU A 71 21.72 2.79 2.12
CA GLU A 71 22.59 1.65 2.49
C GLU A 71 23.05 0.88 1.25
N LEU A 72 22.20 0.79 0.22
CA LEU A 72 22.49 0.16 -1.06
C LEU A 72 23.25 1.08 -2.05
N GLY A 73 23.48 2.35 -1.70
CA GLY A 73 24.17 3.31 -2.55
C GLY A 73 23.33 3.89 -3.71
N TRP A 74 21.98 3.78 -3.64
CA TRP A 74 21.10 4.17 -4.75
C TRP A 74 20.35 5.48 -4.51
N SER A 75 20.82 6.35 -3.60
CA SER A 75 20.15 7.62 -3.27
C SER A 75 19.95 8.54 -4.49
N ASN A 76 20.86 8.51 -5.46
CA ASN A 76 20.77 9.31 -6.69
C ASN A 76 19.71 8.80 -7.70
N GLU A 77 19.09 7.66 -7.42
CA GLU A 77 18.02 7.08 -8.24
C GLU A 77 16.62 7.44 -7.71
N VAL A 78 16.52 8.14 -6.58
CA VAL A 78 15.25 8.59 -6.02
C VAL A 78 14.92 9.98 -6.53
N LEU A 79 13.70 10.14 -7.04
CA LEU A 79 13.16 11.39 -7.52
C LEU A 79 12.04 11.86 -6.58
N PHE A 80 11.97 13.19 -6.33
CA PHE A 80 10.93 13.80 -5.49
C PHE A 80 10.24 14.97 -6.19
N PRO A 81 9.48 14.75 -7.27
CA PRO A 81 8.66 15.78 -7.87
C PRO A 81 7.57 16.27 -6.89
N ARG A 82 7.02 17.43 -7.18
CA ARG A 82 5.88 17.99 -6.44
C ARG A 82 4.63 17.96 -7.32
N PRO A 83 3.79 16.92 -7.20
CA PRO A 83 2.58 16.82 -7.98
C PRO A 83 1.46 17.70 -7.42
N VAL A 84 0.51 18.07 -8.28
CA VAL A 84 -0.71 18.76 -7.90
C VAL A 84 -1.77 17.72 -7.53
N THR A 85 -2.39 17.89 -6.36
CA THR A 85 -3.54 17.10 -5.91
C THR A 85 -4.78 17.99 -5.90
N ALA A 86 -5.90 17.50 -6.44
CA ALA A 86 -7.17 18.21 -6.45
C ALA A 86 -8.29 17.38 -5.81
N MET A 87 -9.38 18.06 -5.47
CA MET A 87 -10.64 17.48 -5.02
C MET A 87 -11.76 17.99 -5.94
N TYR A 88 -12.64 17.07 -6.33
CA TYR A 88 -13.86 17.40 -7.07
C TYR A 88 -14.93 17.95 -6.14
N HIS A 89 -15.55 19.08 -6.53
CA HIS A 89 -16.67 19.69 -5.83
C HIS A 89 -17.50 20.52 -6.80
N ASP A 90 -18.82 20.33 -6.82
CA ASP A 90 -19.77 21.07 -7.66
C ASP A 90 -19.34 21.24 -9.13
N GLY A 91 -18.99 20.12 -9.77
CA GLY A 91 -18.63 20.11 -11.19
C GLY A 91 -17.21 20.59 -11.52
N LYS A 92 -16.39 20.95 -10.50
CA LYS A 92 -15.04 21.52 -10.70
C LYS A 92 -13.99 20.81 -9.86
N PHE A 93 -12.73 20.93 -10.29
CA PHE A 93 -11.57 20.47 -9.55
C PHE A 93 -10.87 21.64 -8.86
N TYR A 94 -10.68 21.53 -7.57
CA TYR A 94 -10.01 22.51 -6.73
C TYR A 94 -8.71 21.94 -6.17
N ALA A 95 -7.62 22.71 -6.23
CA ALA A 95 -6.36 22.29 -5.61
C ALA A 95 -6.56 21.96 -4.12
N PHE A 96 -5.95 20.86 -3.66
CA PHE A 96 -6.10 20.35 -2.29
C PHE A 96 -4.76 19.83 -1.75
N ASP A 97 -3.66 20.47 -2.11
CA ASP A 97 -2.28 20.04 -1.83
C ASP A 97 -1.54 20.92 -0.80
N SER A 98 -2.17 21.98 -0.32
CA SER A 98 -1.56 22.93 0.60
C SER A 98 -2.58 23.60 1.53
N ALA A 99 -2.11 24.17 2.66
CA ALA A 99 -2.96 24.94 3.57
C ALA A 99 -3.62 26.12 2.86
N LEU A 100 -2.90 26.80 1.95
CA LEU A 100 -3.44 27.90 1.15
C LEU A 100 -4.54 27.43 0.19
N ALA A 101 -4.40 26.25 -0.40
CA ALA A 101 -5.43 25.66 -1.26
C ALA A 101 -6.71 25.38 -0.46
N VAL A 102 -6.60 24.83 0.76
CA VAL A 102 -7.75 24.62 1.67
C VAL A 102 -8.40 25.96 2.06
N LEU A 103 -7.62 27.01 2.37
CA LEU A 103 -8.15 28.33 2.67
C LEU A 103 -8.89 29.00 1.49
N ARG A 104 -8.54 28.63 0.26
CA ARG A 104 -9.20 29.12 -0.98
C ARG A 104 -10.37 28.25 -1.43
N PHE A 105 -10.59 27.09 -0.79
CA PHE A 105 -11.63 26.16 -1.20
C PHE A 105 -13.03 26.76 -1.00
N PRO A 106 -13.87 26.88 -2.06
CA PRO A 106 -15.13 27.63 -1.99
C PRO A 106 -16.27 26.87 -1.31
N GLY A 107 -16.18 25.54 -1.20
CA GLY A 107 -17.28 24.66 -0.75
C GLY A 107 -17.66 24.80 0.72
N ILE A 108 -16.91 25.59 1.52
CA ILE A 108 -17.18 25.81 2.94
C ILE A 108 -16.95 27.29 3.34
N PRO A 109 -17.67 27.82 4.37
CA PRO A 109 -17.47 29.15 4.89
C PRO A 109 -16.02 29.40 5.35
N PHE A 110 -15.59 30.68 5.31
CA PHE A 110 -14.23 31.07 5.69
C PHE A 110 -13.87 30.62 7.13
N VAL A 111 -14.79 30.75 8.08
CA VAL A 111 -14.59 30.32 9.48
C VAL A 111 -14.28 28.81 9.55
N ASP A 112 -15.00 28.01 8.79
CA ASP A 112 -14.76 26.56 8.75
C ASP A 112 -13.40 26.22 8.09
N ARG A 113 -12.95 27.00 7.10
CA ARG A 113 -11.60 26.86 6.51
C ARG A 113 -10.49 27.12 7.52
N VAL A 114 -10.62 28.20 8.30
CA VAL A 114 -9.68 28.52 9.38
C VAL A 114 -9.68 27.39 10.42
N ARG A 115 -10.87 26.93 10.81
CA ARG A 115 -11.04 25.82 11.75
C ARG A 115 -10.35 24.53 11.23
N CYS A 116 -10.50 24.22 9.94
CA CYS A 116 -9.76 23.10 9.31
C CYS A 116 -8.24 23.28 9.41
N GLY A 117 -7.74 24.49 9.19
CA GLY A 117 -6.32 24.81 9.33
C GLY A 117 -5.80 24.60 10.75
N VAL A 118 -6.54 25.07 11.76
CA VAL A 118 -6.19 24.86 13.19
C VAL A 118 -6.19 23.38 13.56
N VAL A 119 -7.21 22.64 13.14
CA VAL A 119 -7.29 21.19 13.40
C VAL A 119 -6.16 20.45 12.69
N ALA A 120 -5.85 20.78 11.44
CA ALA A 120 -4.72 20.18 10.73
C ALA A 120 -3.37 20.48 11.42
N LEU A 121 -3.17 21.69 11.89
CA LEU A 121 -1.99 22.09 12.66
C LEU A 121 -1.89 21.30 13.98
N TYR A 122 -2.99 21.19 14.73
CA TYR A 122 -3.07 20.38 15.94
C TYR A 122 -2.65 18.93 15.66
N LEU A 123 -3.22 18.28 14.64
CA LEU A 123 -2.89 16.89 14.28
C LEU A 123 -1.43 16.75 13.83
N ARG A 124 -0.88 17.76 13.17
CA ARG A 124 0.51 17.75 12.73
C ARG A 124 1.51 17.89 13.87
N LEU A 125 1.18 18.66 14.90
CA LEU A 125 2.05 18.93 16.04
C LEU A 125 1.88 17.92 17.18
N THR A 126 0.72 17.27 17.27
CA THR A 126 0.43 16.29 18.33
C THR A 126 1.20 14.99 18.09
N PRO A 127 2.13 14.59 19.01
CA PRO A 127 2.87 13.34 18.87
C PRO A 127 2.08 12.12 19.40
N ARG A 128 1.04 12.34 20.21
CA ARG A 128 0.27 11.30 20.89
C ARG A 128 -0.95 10.90 20.07
N TRP A 129 -0.94 9.70 19.55
CA TRP A 129 -2.04 9.12 18.80
C TRP A 129 -2.96 8.21 19.62
N GLU A 130 -2.50 7.72 20.78
CA GLU A 130 -3.21 6.71 21.57
C GLU A 130 -4.61 7.18 22.04
N PRO A 131 -4.84 8.44 22.41
CA PRO A 131 -6.20 8.90 22.67
C PRO A 131 -7.10 8.90 21.43
N LEU A 132 -6.51 9.10 20.25
CA LEU A 132 -7.24 9.19 18.98
C LEU A 132 -7.72 7.83 18.48
N GLU A 133 -7.07 6.72 18.86
CA GLU A 133 -7.55 5.40 18.48
C GLU A 133 -8.84 4.95 19.18
N ARG A 134 -9.22 5.64 20.28
CA ARG A 134 -10.40 5.31 21.08
C ARG A 134 -11.70 5.86 20.51
N VAL A 135 -11.63 6.66 19.48
CA VAL A 135 -12.76 7.31 18.81
C VAL A 135 -12.69 7.08 17.32
N THR A 136 -13.86 7.08 16.67
CA THR A 136 -13.91 6.99 15.20
C THR A 136 -13.46 8.30 14.55
N ALA A 137 -12.89 8.20 13.35
CA ALA A 137 -12.54 9.38 12.56
C ALA A 137 -13.80 10.22 12.23
N ASP A 138 -14.92 9.56 11.92
CA ASP A 138 -16.21 10.21 11.68
C ASP A 138 -16.64 11.10 12.84
N ALA A 139 -16.78 10.53 14.05
CA ALA A 139 -17.25 11.28 15.21
C ALA A 139 -16.30 12.43 15.59
N TRP A 140 -14.98 12.17 15.56
CA TRP A 140 -13.99 13.18 15.94
C TRP A 140 -13.93 14.34 14.94
N LEU A 141 -13.87 14.05 13.63
CA LEU A 141 -13.79 15.07 12.59
C LEU A 141 -15.07 15.89 12.51
N ARG A 142 -16.25 15.28 12.64
CA ARG A 142 -17.54 15.98 12.69
C ARG A 142 -17.58 16.96 13.86
N LYS A 143 -17.12 16.56 15.04
CA LYS A 143 -17.07 17.41 16.24
C LYS A 143 -16.11 18.59 16.06
N TRP A 144 -14.91 18.36 15.61
CA TRP A 144 -13.85 19.36 15.62
C TRP A 144 -13.78 20.22 14.37
N LEU A 145 -14.18 19.73 13.21
CA LEU A 145 -14.25 20.52 11.98
C LEU A 145 -15.60 21.22 11.79
N GLY A 146 -16.64 20.72 12.45
CA GLY A 146 -18.01 21.12 12.23
C GLY A 146 -18.69 20.37 11.08
N PRO A 147 -20.04 20.30 11.09
CA PRO A 147 -20.78 19.46 10.16
C PRO A 147 -20.55 19.82 8.69
N ARG A 148 -20.49 21.11 8.34
CA ARG A 148 -20.33 21.56 6.95
C ARG A 148 -18.99 21.16 6.36
N ALA A 149 -17.88 21.45 7.05
CA ALA A 149 -16.55 21.07 6.56
C ALA A 149 -16.37 19.56 6.54
N TYR A 150 -16.92 18.85 7.53
CA TYR A 150 -16.89 17.40 7.58
C TYR A 150 -17.64 16.77 6.39
N GLU A 151 -18.90 17.11 6.17
CA GLU A 151 -19.72 16.55 5.09
C GLU A 151 -19.15 16.88 3.70
N CYS A 152 -18.64 18.08 3.50
CA CYS A 152 -18.14 18.53 2.21
C CYS A 152 -16.76 17.95 1.84
N MET A 153 -15.83 17.81 2.82
CA MET A 153 -14.43 17.52 2.51
C MET A 153 -13.98 16.14 2.99
N TRP A 154 -14.33 15.76 4.20
CA TRP A 154 -13.68 14.64 4.87
C TRP A 154 -14.48 13.36 4.85
N LYS A 155 -15.80 13.45 5.01
CA LYS A 155 -16.67 12.27 4.88
C LYS A 155 -16.55 11.62 3.51
N PRO A 156 -16.58 12.37 2.38
CA PRO A 156 -16.39 11.78 1.07
C PRO A 156 -15.05 11.05 0.91
N MET A 157 -13.99 11.57 1.51
CA MET A 157 -12.67 10.93 1.51
C MET A 157 -12.62 9.66 2.36
N LEU A 158 -13.29 9.65 3.53
CA LEU A 158 -13.39 8.46 4.38
C LEU A 158 -14.25 7.38 3.70
N VAL A 159 -15.41 7.74 3.20
CA VAL A 159 -16.31 6.83 2.45
C VAL A 159 -15.59 6.28 1.22
N GLY A 160 -14.91 7.15 0.46
CA GLY A 160 -14.15 6.72 -0.70
C GLY A 160 -13.11 5.67 -0.34
N LYS A 161 -12.37 5.88 0.75
CA LYS A 161 -11.27 4.99 1.11
C LYS A 161 -11.70 3.70 1.80
N PHE A 162 -12.76 3.72 2.60
CA PHE A 162 -13.13 2.60 3.46
C PHE A 162 -14.53 2.04 3.20
N GLY A 163 -15.35 2.70 2.40
CA GLY A 163 -16.77 2.40 2.28
C GLY A 163 -17.59 3.04 3.41
N GLU A 164 -18.88 3.26 3.16
CA GLU A 164 -19.79 3.85 4.15
C GLU A 164 -19.97 2.96 5.38
N GLU A 165 -19.96 1.66 5.18
CA GLU A 165 -20.06 0.63 6.22
C GLU A 165 -18.93 0.67 7.25
N ASN A 166 -17.79 1.28 6.91
CA ASN A 166 -16.64 1.39 7.80
C ASN A 166 -16.46 2.77 8.44
N LEU A 167 -17.36 3.73 8.20
CA LEU A 167 -17.30 5.08 8.82
C LEU A 167 -17.32 5.00 10.36
N GLN A 168 -18.12 4.11 10.92
CA GLN A 168 -18.23 3.92 12.37
C GLN A 168 -17.21 2.90 12.91
N VAL A 169 -16.28 2.45 12.07
CA VAL A 169 -15.24 1.48 12.43
C VAL A 169 -13.87 2.13 12.47
N VAL A 170 -13.54 2.93 11.46
CA VAL A 170 -12.18 3.52 11.29
C VAL A 170 -11.89 4.52 12.39
N ASN A 171 -10.77 4.29 13.11
CA ASN A 171 -10.35 5.15 14.20
C ASN A 171 -9.66 6.44 13.72
N MET A 172 -9.63 7.45 14.62
CA MET A 172 -9.04 8.74 14.31
C MET A 172 -7.51 8.74 14.27
N ALA A 173 -6.83 7.77 14.89
CA ALA A 173 -5.37 7.67 14.84
C ALA A 173 -4.86 7.42 13.41
N TRP A 174 -5.59 6.64 12.61
CA TRP A 174 -5.29 6.48 11.19
C TRP A 174 -5.33 7.80 10.42
N PHE A 175 -6.35 8.64 10.68
CA PHE A 175 -6.47 9.95 10.04
C PHE A 175 -5.33 10.89 10.48
N TRP A 176 -5.03 10.89 11.79
CA TRP A 176 -3.89 11.61 12.35
C TRP A 176 -2.59 11.24 11.62
N ALA A 177 -2.29 9.97 11.45
CA ALA A 177 -1.07 9.50 10.81
C ALA A 177 -0.91 10.08 9.39
N ARG A 178 -2.01 10.18 8.64
CA ARG A 178 -2.00 10.76 7.27
C ARG A 178 -1.69 12.26 7.27
N ILE A 179 -2.13 13.01 8.27
CA ILE A 179 -1.82 14.43 8.38
C ILE A 179 -0.41 14.64 8.94
N HIS A 180 -0.04 13.85 9.93
CA HIS A 180 1.24 13.96 10.64
C HIS A 180 2.45 13.64 9.75
N ALA A 181 2.40 12.56 8.99
CA ALA A 181 3.54 12.07 8.20
C ALA A 181 3.60 12.63 6.77
N ARG A 182 2.53 13.24 6.25
CA ARG A 182 2.46 13.64 4.84
C ARG A 182 3.42 14.78 4.50
N THR A 183 4.15 14.60 3.39
CA THR A 183 5.00 15.64 2.80
C THR A 183 4.43 16.08 1.44
N PRO A 184 4.71 17.34 0.99
CA PRO A 184 4.17 17.85 -0.27
C PRO A 184 4.84 17.26 -1.52
N ARG A 185 6.04 16.67 -1.35
CA ARG A 185 6.75 16.01 -2.44
C ARG A 185 6.53 14.51 -2.34
N LEU A 186 6.30 13.88 -3.47
CA LEU A 186 6.13 12.43 -3.59
C LEU A 186 7.38 11.83 -4.23
N GLY A 187 7.86 10.72 -3.68
CA GLY A 187 9.05 10.03 -4.14
C GLY A 187 8.73 8.87 -5.09
N THR A 188 9.60 8.69 -6.08
CA THR A 188 9.63 7.46 -6.91
C THR A 188 11.07 7.07 -7.20
N PHE A 189 11.28 5.88 -7.76
CA PHE A 189 12.58 5.38 -8.19
C PHE A 189 12.74 5.56 -9.70
N LYS A 190 13.93 5.91 -10.17
CA LYS A 190 14.21 5.96 -11.61
C LYS A 190 13.93 4.60 -12.25
N GLY A 191 13.11 4.59 -13.30
CA GLY A 191 12.67 3.36 -13.93
C GLY A 191 11.45 2.69 -13.29
N GLY A 192 10.89 3.26 -12.20
CA GLY A 192 9.73 2.74 -11.46
C GLY A 192 10.09 1.82 -10.30
N PHE A 193 9.11 1.51 -9.45
CA PHE A 193 9.30 0.66 -8.25
C PHE A 193 9.75 -0.76 -8.57
N GLN A 194 9.35 -1.32 -9.73
CA GLN A 194 9.79 -2.66 -10.13
C GLN A 194 11.31 -2.73 -10.29
N VAL A 195 11.93 -1.68 -10.85
CA VAL A 195 13.40 -1.61 -11.01
C VAL A 195 14.09 -1.67 -9.64
N PHE A 196 13.55 -0.96 -8.64
CA PHE A 196 14.06 -1.05 -7.26
C PHE A 196 13.94 -2.47 -6.71
N MET A 197 12.77 -3.12 -6.87
CA MET A 197 12.55 -4.48 -6.38
C MET A 197 13.46 -5.51 -7.06
N ASP A 198 13.64 -5.40 -8.37
CA ASP A 198 14.53 -6.28 -9.15
C ASP A 198 16.01 -6.09 -8.76
N LYS A 199 16.45 -4.82 -8.56
CA LYS A 199 17.81 -4.53 -8.06
C LYS A 199 18.02 -5.12 -6.67
N LEU A 200 17.06 -4.99 -5.76
CA LEU A 200 17.14 -5.55 -4.41
C LEU A 200 17.18 -7.08 -4.47
N ALA A 201 16.34 -7.73 -5.29
CA ALA A 201 16.35 -9.17 -5.50
C ALA A 201 17.71 -9.66 -6.01
N LYS A 202 18.33 -8.95 -6.98
CA LYS A 202 19.67 -9.25 -7.48
C LYS A 202 20.74 -9.18 -6.38
N VAL A 203 20.69 -8.17 -5.51
CA VAL A 203 21.62 -8.07 -4.37
C VAL A 203 21.46 -9.24 -3.41
N ILE A 204 20.23 -9.66 -3.15
CA ILE A 204 19.91 -10.76 -2.23
C ILE A 204 20.41 -12.08 -2.82
N THR A 205 20.16 -12.35 -4.10
CA THR A 205 20.61 -13.60 -4.77
C THR A 205 22.13 -13.64 -4.93
N ALA A 206 22.79 -12.52 -5.19
CA ALA A 206 24.25 -12.44 -5.22
C ALA A 206 24.91 -12.79 -3.87
N ARG A 207 24.15 -12.73 -2.77
CA ARG A 207 24.57 -13.15 -1.42
C ARG A 207 24.21 -14.62 -1.10
N GLY A 208 23.75 -15.38 -2.11
CA GLY A 208 23.45 -16.80 -1.97
C GLY A 208 22.03 -17.11 -1.49
N ALA A 209 21.13 -16.12 -1.41
CA ALA A 209 19.73 -16.40 -1.16
C ALA A 209 19.03 -16.89 -2.44
N GLU A 210 18.08 -17.80 -2.28
CA GLU A 210 17.23 -18.31 -3.34
C GLU A 210 15.88 -17.57 -3.36
N ILE A 211 15.40 -17.15 -4.53
CA ILE A 211 14.05 -16.60 -4.72
C ILE A 211 13.30 -17.51 -5.69
N ARG A 212 12.25 -18.16 -5.19
CA ARG A 212 11.38 -19.07 -5.95
C ARG A 212 10.11 -18.34 -6.35
N LEU A 213 10.06 -17.87 -7.58
CA LEU A 213 8.88 -17.23 -8.19
C LEU A 213 7.88 -18.29 -8.67
N GLY A 214 6.61 -17.92 -8.82
CA GLY A 214 5.54 -18.82 -9.24
C GLY A 214 5.35 -20.00 -8.27
N THR A 215 5.82 -19.89 -7.03
CA THR A 215 5.87 -20.97 -6.05
C THR A 215 5.04 -20.63 -4.81
N PRO A 216 3.70 -20.67 -4.91
CA PRO A 216 2.82 -20.39 -3.78
C PRO A 216 2.97 -21.46 -2.70
N VAL A 217 3.19 -21.03 -1.45
CA VAL A 217 3.18 -21.90 -0.28
C VAL A 217 1.76 -22.36 -0.01
N LYS A 218 1.60 -23.67 0.19
CA LYS A 218 0.33 -24.36 0.46
C LYS A 218 0.14 -24.75 1.92
N GLY A 219 1.24 -24.92 2.65
CA GLY A 219 1.18 -25.31 4.05
C GLY A 219 2.46 -24.99 4.81
N ILE A 220 2.30 -24.67 6.10
CA ILE A 220 3.37 -24.52 7.09
C ILE A 220 3.04 -25.43 8.25
N GLU A 221 3.93 -26.34 8.58
CA GLU A 221 3.75 -27.33 9.65
C GLU A 221 4.96 -27.33 10.58
N LYS A 222 4.71 -27.46 11.88
CA LYS A 222 5.77 -27.66 12.87
C LYS A 222 6.15 -29.12 12.94
N ARG A 223 7.44 -29.42 12.84
CA ARG A 223 7.97 -30.78 12.98
C ARG A 223 8.32 -31.11 14.44
N ALA A 224 8.43 -32.41 14.71
CA ALA A 224 8.83 -32.91 16.03
C ALA A 224 10.24 -32.46 16.42
N ASP A 225 11.15 -32.28 15.45
CA ASP A 225 12.52 -31.78 15.65
C ASP A 225 12.60 -30.26 15.93
N GLY A 226 11.44 -29.59 15.94
CA GLY A 226 11.32 -28.15 16.18
C GLY A 226 11.52 -27.28 14.94
N THR A 227 11.82 -27.86 13.78
CA THR A 227 11.87 -27.13 12.49
C THR A 227 10.48 -26.88 11.95
N LEU A 228 10.39 -26.00 10.96
CA LEU A 228 9.16 -25.67 10.24
C LEU A 228 9.24 -26.27 8.82
N ARG A 229 8.25 -27.05 8.45
CA ARG A 229 8.10 -27.59 7.09
C ARG A 229 7.29 -26.58 6.26
N VAL A 230 7.83 -26.18 5.12
CA VAL A 230 7.11 -25.37 4.12
C VAL A 230 6.78 -26.29 2.96
N ALA A 231 5.49 -26.40 2.61
CA ALA A 231 4.99 -27.21 1.50
C ALA A 231 4.52 -26.30 0.35
N THR A 232 4.95 -26.64 -0.86
CA THR A 232 4.48 -26.06 -2.13
C THR A 232 3.68 -27.10 -2.92
N ALA A 233 3.28 -26.78 -4.13
CA ALA A 233 2.67 -27.78 -5.02
C ALA A 233 3.70 -28.81 -5.54
N ALA A 234 4.98 -28.43 -5.62
CA ALA A 234 6.03 -29.25 -6.23
C ALA A 234 6.86 -30.01 -5.20
N ASP A 235 7.12 -29.42 -4.04
CA ASP A 235 8.05 -29.94 -3.04
C ASP A 235 7.69 -29.50 -1.60
N ALA A 236 8.49 -30.02 -0.65
CA ALA A 236 8.46 -29.54 0.72
C ALA A 236 9.87 -29.56 1.34
N ALA A 237 10.18 -28.52 2.10
CA ALA A 237 11.48 -28.35 2.74
C ALA A 237 11.37 -27.92 4.20
N GLY A 238 12.38 -28.29 5.03
CA GLY A 238 12.48 -27.90 6.44
C GLY A 238 13.36 -26.68 6.64
N PHE A 239 12.96 -25.81 7.59
CA PHE A 239 13.65 -24.56 7.91
C PHE A 239 13.72 -24.38 9.42
N ASP A 240 14.77 -23.72 9.92
CA ASP A 240 14.96 -23.40 11.33
C ASP A 240 14.02 -22.28 11.79
N ALA A 241 13.74 -21.33 10.87
CA ALA A 241 12.84 -20.22 11.09
C ALA A 241 12.08 -19.86 9.81
N LEU A 242 10.94 -19.17 9.97
CA LEU A 242 10.11 -18.72 8.88
C LEU A 242 9.53 -17.32 9.16
N ILE A 243 9.64 -16.41 8.19
CA ILE A 243 8.95 -15.13 8.18
C ILE A 243 7.85 -15.17 7.12
N SER A 244 6.59 -15.04 7.56
CA SER A 244 5.46 -14.89 6.65
C SER A 244 5.10 -13.42 6.49
N THR A 245 5.01 -12.94 5.23
CA THR A 245 4.60 -11.57 4.90
C THR A 245 3.26 -11.52 4.16
N CYS A 246 2.54 -12.61 4.16
CA CYS A 246 1.24 -12.74 3.49
C CYS A 246 0.11 -12.02 4.25
N SER A 247 -1.12 -12.08 3.71
CA SER A 247 -2.30 -11.57 4.42
C SER A 247 -2.62 -12.39 5.67
N PRO A 248 -3.28 -11.80 6.69
CA PRO A 248 -3.67 -12.54 7.89
C PRO A 248 -4.54 -13.77 7.61
N VAL A 249 -5.46 -13.66 6.66
CA VAL A 249 -6.34 -14.77 6.27
C VAL A 249 -5.52 -15.90 5.66
N LEU A 250 -4.63 -15.60 4.70
CA LEU A 250 -3.77 -16.62 4.10
C LEU A 250 -2.86 -17.27 5.14
N MET A 251 -2.29 -16.48 6.07
CA MET A 251 -1.48 -17.00 7.17
C MET A 251 -2.25 -18.02 8.02
N ALA A 252 -3.52 -17.72 8.34
CA ALA A 252 -4.39 -18.61 9.08
C ALA A 252 -4.72 -19.89 8.30
N ASP A 253 -4.91 -19.78 6.98
CA ASP A 253 -5.31 -20.90 6.13
C ASP A 253 -4.16 -21.88 5.87
N ILE A 254 -2.94 -21.39 5.73
CA ILE A 254 -1.77 -22.25 5.41
C ILE A 254 -1.02 -22.74 6.65
N THR A 255 -1.42 -22.36 7.87
CA THR A 255 -0.69 -22.71 9.11
C THR A 255 -1.63 -23.36 10.13
N PRO A 256 -1.95 -24.66 9.98
CA PRO A 256 -2.89 -25.36 10.88
C PRO A 256 -2.41 -25.44 12.33
N ASP A 257 -1.11 -25.37 12.58
CA ASP A 257 -0.51 -25.43 13.93
C ASP A 257 -0.67 -24.13 14.74
N LEU A 258 -1.26 -23.09 14.18
CA LEU A 258 -1.59 -21.88 14.94
C LEU A 258 -2.73 -22.16 15.93
N PRO A 259 -2.63 -21.68 17.19
CA PRO A 259 -3.71 -21.81 18.15
C PRO A 259 -5.00 -21.18 17.62
N ALA A 260 -6.15 -21.80 17.91
CA ALA A 260 -7.47 -21.35 17.43
C ALA A 260 -7.77 -19.87 17.79
N ALA A 261 -7.37 -19.41 18.99
CA ALA A 261 -7.52 -18.01 19.39
C ALA A 261 -6.70 -17.05 18.52
N TYR A 262 -5.47 -17.43 18.16
CA TYR A 262 -4.62 -16.61 17.29
C TYR A 262 -5.16 -16.58 15.85
N THR A 263 -5.60 -17.73 15.33
CA THR A 263 -6.25 -17.82 14.02
C THR A 263 -7.52 -16.97 13.96
N ALA A 264 -8.37 -17.01 15.01
CA ALA A 264 -9.53 -16.14 15.13
C ALA A 264 -9.14 -14.66 15.11
N GLN A 265 -8.10 -14.26 15.87
CA GLN A 265 -7.57 -12.89 15.84
C GLN A 265 -7.14 -12.47 14.44
N LEU A 266 -6.37 -13.29 13.72
CA LEU A 266 -5.97 -13.00 12.34
C LEU A 266 -7.16 -12.73 11.42
N ARG A 267 -8.24 -13.50 11.56
CA ARG A 267 -9.46 -13.37 10.75
C ARG A 267 -10.29 -12.12 11.09
N THR A 268 -10.08 -11.47 12.24
CA THR A 268 -10.72 -10.19 12.58
C THR A 268 -10.07 -8.99 11.90
N LEU A 269 -8.87 -9.12 11.36
CA LEU A 269 -8.13 -8.05 10.70
C LEU A 269 -8.69 -7.80 9.29
N LYS A 270 -9.69 -6.93 9.22
CA LYS A 270 -10.38 -6.57 7.98
C LYS A 270 -9.45 -5.82 7.02
N SER A 271 -9.60 -6.07 5.72
CA SER A 271 -8.96 -5.32 4.66
C SER A 271 -9.89 -5.20 3.46
N LEU A 272 -9.83 -4.05 2.78
CA LEU A 272 -10.42 -3.89 1.46
C LEU A 272 -9.42 -4.35 0.41
N GLY A 273 -9.93 -4.77 -0.72
CA GLY A 273 -9.14 -5.00 -1.92
C GLY A 273 -8.97 -3.72 -2.73
N ALA A 274 -8.18 -3.79 -3.79
CA ALA A 274 -8.00 -2.72 -4.76
C ALA A 274 -8.30 -3.23 -6.17
N VAL A 275 -9.00 -2.41 -6.93
CA VAL A 275 -9.23 -2.59 -8.37
C VAL A 275 -8.71 -1.35 -9.07
N VAL A 276 -7.80 -1.53 -10.01
CA VAL A 276 -7.14 -0.42 -10.72
C VAL A 276 -7.11 -0.71 -12.21
N MET A 277 -7.76 0.15 -12.98
CA MET A 277 -7.66 0.23 -14.43
C MET A 277 -6.55 1.23 -14.77
N VAL A 278 -5.62 0.83 -15.62
CA VAL A 278 -4.58 1.70 -16.17
C VAL A 278 -4.87 1.91 -17.65
N LEU A 279 -4.82 3.16 -18.09
CA LEU A 279 -5.03 3.54 -19.49
C LEU A 279 -3.77 4.24 -20.02
N ALA A 280 -3.32 3.86 -21.20
CA ALA A 280 -2.37 4.63 -21.99
C ALA A 280 -3.16 5.43 -23.03
N LEU A 281 -3.06 6.75 -22.97
CA LEU A 281 -3.75 7.67 -23.86
C LEU A 281 -2.74 8.25 -24.87
N ASP A 282 -3.21 8.65 -26.06
CA ASP A 282 -2.40 9.30 -27.08
C ASP A 282 -2.08 10.76 -26.75
N ARG A 283 -2.77 11.34 -25.77
CA ARG A 283 -2.61 12.73 -25.32
C ARG A 283 -3.01 12.91 -23.86
N GLN A 284 -2.61 14.06 -23.32
CA GLN A 284 -2.91 14.45 -21.93
C GLN A 284 -4.41 14.61 -21.71
N LEU A 285 -4.90 14.07 -20.58
CA LEU A 285 -6.31 14.15 -20.21
C LEU A 285 -6.63 15.45 -19.44
N THR A 286 -5.75 15.86 -18.50
CA THR A 286 -6.00 17.00 -17.59
C THR A 286 -4.86 18.01 -17.64
N ASN A 287 -5.12 19.23 -17.13
CA ASN A 287 -4.14 20.32 -17.13
C ASN A 287 -3.17 20.23 -15.92
N GLY A 288 -2.30 19.21 -15.90
CA GLY A 288 -1.21 19.12 -14.93
C GLY A 288 -1.60 18.65 -13.53
N ILE A 289 -2.86 18.25 -13.30
CA ILE A 289 -3.26 17.66 -12.02
C ILE A 289 -2.88 16.18 -12.03
N TYR A 290 -2.10 15.78 -11.03
CA TYR A 290 -1.66 14.40 -10.86
C TYR A 290 -2.73 13.54 -10.21
N TRP A 291 -3.29 13.98 -9.07
CA TRP A 291 -4.23 13.20 -8.26
C TRP A 291 -5.57 13.92 -8.11
N HIS A 292 -6.63 13.25 -8.50
CA HIS A 292 -8.00 13.71 -8.38
C HIS A 292 -8.73 12.86 -7.34
N ASN A 293 -9.11 13.47 -6.20
CA ASN A 293 -9.98 12.86 -5.21
C ASN A 293 -11.43 13.04 -5.64
N LEU A 294 -12.16 11.93 -5.72
CA LEU A 294 -13.51 11.87 -6.26
C LEU A 294 -14.48 11.40 -5.17
N PRO A 295 -15.43 12.24 -4.75
CA PRO A 295 -16.45 11.82 -3.82
C PRO A 295 -17.33 10.71 -4.43
N LYS A 296 -17.69 9.70 -3.64
CA LYS A 296 -18.57 8.60 -4.12
C LYS A 296 -19.96 9.10 -4.54
N ASP A 297 -20.52 10.07 -3.82
CA ASP A 297 -21.81 10.70 -4.10
C ASP A 297 -21.80 11.58 -5.35
N ALA A 298 -20.63 11.92 -5.90
CA ALA A 298 -20.51 12.60 -7.18
C ALA A 298 -20.73 11.68 -8.39
N GLY A 299 -20.99 10.38 -8.19
CA GLY A 299 -21.33 9.42 -9.25
C GLY A 299 -20.17 9.03 -10.16
N PHE A 300 -18.93 9.09 -9.68
CA PHE A 300 -17.79 8.50 -10.36
C PHE A 300 -17.73 6.99 -10.09
N PRO A 301 -17.40 6.16 -11.10
CA PRO A 301 -17.32 4.70 -10.93
C PRO A 301 -16.01 4.24 -10.25
N PHE A 302 -15.16 5.17 -9.85
CA PHE A 302 -13.90 4.94 -9.14
C PHE A 302 -13.64 6.05 -8.12
N LEU A 303 -12.85 5.75 -7.09
CA LEU A 303 -12.50 6.66 -6.00
C LEU A 303 -11.53 7.77 -6.39
N ALA A 304 -10.57 7.43 -7.23
CA ALA A 304 -9.50 8.34 -7.62
C ALA A 304 -9.12 8.15 -9.09
N MET A 305 -8.81 9.26 -9.74
CA MET A 305 -8.13 9.28 -11.01
C MET A 305 -6.74 9.90 -10.83
N VAL A 306 -5.72 9.20 -11.33
CA VAL A 306 -4.33 9.64 -11.23
C VAL A 306 -3.75 9.72 -12.62
N GLU A 307 -3.48 10.92 -13.12
CA GLU A 307 -2.74 11.09 -14.36
C GLU A 307 -1.24 11.08 -14.06
N HIS A 308 -0.66 9.89 -14.15
CA HIS A 308 0.72 9.61 -13.77
C HIS A 308 1.74 10.47 -14.53
N THR A 309 1.45 10.76 -15.78
CA THR A 309 2.33 11.54 -16.65
C THR A 309 2.29 13.06 -16.39
N ASN A 310 1.46 13.52 -15.45
CA ASN A 310 1.59 14.84 -14.83
C ASN A 310 2.58 14.86 -13.64
N TYR A 311 3.19 13.70 -13.33
CA TYR A 311 4.17 13.52 -12.26
C TYR A 311 5.52 13.03 -12.81
N ILE A 312 5.49 12.07 -13.74
CA ILE A 312 6.66 11.52 -14.45
C ILE A 312 6.45 11.76 -15.95
N SER A 313 7.49 12.20 -16.64
CA SER A 313 7.42 12.56 -18.06
C SER A 313 6.87 11.41 -18.93
N PRO A 314 5.95 11.69 -19.87
CA PRO A 314 5.45 10.72 -20.84
C PRO A 314 6.55 10.19 -21.78
N ALA A 315 7.69 10.89 -21.90
CA ALA A 315 8.83 10.41 -22.67
C ALA A 315 9.32 9.04 -22.23
N HIS A 316 9.26 8.73 -20.91
CA HIS A 316 9.64 7.43 -20.37
C HIS A 316 8.62 6.33 -20.70
N TYR A 317 7.45 6.69 -21.20
CA TYR A 317 6.35 5.79 -21.58
C TYR A 317 6.10 5.82 -23.10
N GLY A 318 7.13 6.12 -23.89
CA GLY A 318 7.02 6.15 -25.36
C GLY A 318 6.05 7.20 -25.89
N GLY A 319 5.82 8.26 -25.13
CA GLY A 319 4.86 9.33 -25.46
C GLY A 319 3.42 9.02 -25.04
N ASP A 320 3.16 7.91 -24.37
CA ASP A 320 1.85 7.63 -23.80
C ASP A 320 1.58 8.50 -22.57
N HIS A 321 0.36 9.02 -22.47
CA HIS A 321 -0.16 9.67 -21.28
C HIS A 321 -0.88 8.64 -20.41
N ILE A 322 -0.39 8.42 -19.20
CA ILE A 322 -0.83 7.33 -18.34
C ILE A 322 -1.85 7.81 -17.32
N VAL A 323 -3.00 7.16 -17.30
CA VAL A 323 -4.10 7.43 -16.37
C VAL A 323 -4.44 6.17 -15.59
N TYR A 324 -4.54 6.29 -14.28
CA TYR A 324 -5.10 5.26 -13.40
C TYR A 324 -6.51 5.65 -12.97
N CYS A 325 -7.43 4.71 -13.02
CA CYS A 325 -8.74 4.78 -12.38
C CYS A 325 -8.82 3.68 -11.32
N GLY A 326 -8.82 4.06 -10.04
CA GLY A 326 -8.68 3.10 -8.95
C GLY A 326 -9.72 3.23 -7.86
N ASP A 327 -10.04 2.10 -7.22
CA ASP A 327 -10.96 2.05 -6.08
C ASP A 327 -10.50 1.03 -5.02
N TYR A 328 -10.92 1.26 -3.76
CA TYR A 328 -10.85 0.30 -2.66
C TYR A 328 -12.24 -0.26 -2.38
N LEU A 329 -12.40 -1.56 -2.54
CA LEU A 329 -13.69 -2.22 -2.52
C LEU A 329 -13.62 -3.51 -1.70
N ASN A 330 -14.77 -3.92 -1.17
CA ASN A 330 -14.87 -5.26 -0.61
C ASN A 330 -14.52 -6.30 -1.68
N PRO A 331 -13.71 -7.33 -1.40
CA PRO A 331 -13.37 -8.37 -2.37
C PRO A 331 -14.56 -9.10 -3.00
N SER A 332 -15.75 -9.03 -2.39
CA SER A 332 -17.00 -9.56 -2.97
C SER A 332 -17.62 -8.65 -4.05
N HIS A 333 -17.16 -7.40 -4.20
CA HIS A 333 -17.68 -6.44 -5.17
C HIS A 333 -17.57 -6.96 -6.60
N GLU A 334 -18.55 -6.64 -7.45
CA GLU A 334 -18.59 -7.11 -8.84
C GLU A 334 -17.33 -6.78 -9.65
N TYR A 335 -16.66 -5.64 -9.38
CA TYR A 335 -15.43 -5.23 -10.09
C TYR A 335 -14.27 -6.24 -9.95
N PHE A 336 -14.31 -7.12 -8.97
CA PHE A 336 -13.33 -8.22 -8.87
C PHE A 336 -13.59 -9.36 -9.86
N ARG A 337 -14.78 -9.41 -10.47
CA ARG A 337 -15.23 -10.52 -11.35
C ARG A 337 -15.48 -10.09 -12.80
N LEU A 338 -15.82 -8.81 -13.05
CA LEU A 338 -16.09 -8.29 -14.39
C LEU A 338 -14.89 -8.48 -15.32
N ALA A 339 -15.13 -8.74 -16.61
CA ALA A 339 -14.07 -8.70 -17.60
C ALA A 339 -13.45 -7.30 -17.69
N LYS A 340 -12.20 -7.23 -18.16
CA LYS A 340 -11.48 -5.94 -18.30
C LYS A 340 -12.24 -4.98 -19.23
N GLU A 341 -12.72 -5.49 -20.32
CA GLU A 341 -13.45 -4.74 -21.34
C GLU A 341 -14.76 -4.17 -20.79
N GLU A 342 -15.50 -4.96 -20.03
CA GLU A 342 -16.75 -4.55 -19.39
C GLU A 342 -16.52 -3.43 -18.37
N LEU A 343 -15.47 -3.56 -17.55
CA LEU A 343 -15.11 -2.51 -16.59
C LEU A 343 -14.60 -1.25 -17.28
N LEU A 344 -13.87 -1.39 -18.38
CA LEU A 344 -13.43 -0.28 -19.21
C LEU A 344 -14.62 0.53 -19.73
N GLU A 345 -15.65 -0.15 -20.30
CA GLU A 345 -16.85 0.53 -20.80
C GLU A 345 -17.60 1.30 -19.69
N ARG A 346 -17.55 0.83 -18.44
CA ARG A 346 -18.14 1.55 -17.31
C ARG A 346 -17.33 2.78 -16.89
N PHE A 347 -16.01 2.76 -17.11
CA PHE A 347 -15.12 3.83 -16.65
C PHE A 347 -14.96 4.96 -17.66
N LEU A 348 -14.97 4.64 -18.96
CA LEU A 348 -14.71 5.61 -20.04
C LEU A 348 -15.62 6.85 -20.00
N PRO A 349 -16.96 6.74 -19.81
CA PRO A 349 -17.83 7.92 -19.81
C PRO A 349 -17.49 8.92 -18.69
N ALA A 350 -16.91 8.46 -17.57
CA ALA A 350 -16.51 9.34 -16.49
C ALA A 350 -15.31 10.23 -16.85
N LEU A 351 -14.51 9.86 -17.86
CA LEU A 351 -13.33 10.63 -18.28
C LEU A 351 -13.72 11.94 -18.98
N GLU A 352 -14.89 12.03 -19.59
CA GLU A 352 -15.43 13.27 -20.16
C GLU A 352 -15.62 14.37 -19.11
N ARG A 353 -15.81 13.98 -17.84
CA ARG A 353 -15.93 14.95 -16.73
C ARG A 353 -14.58 15.60 -16.34
N PHE A 354 -13.47 15.01 -16.77
CA PHE A 354 -12.12 15.58 -16.61
C PHE A 354 -11.73 16.41 -17.84
N ASN A 355 -12.17 15.97 -19.02
CA ASN A 355 -11.94 16.66 -20.27
C ASN A 355 -13.16 16.47 -21.20
N PRO A 356 -13.95 17.53 -21.46
CA PRO A 356 -15.13 17.44 -22.32
C PRO A 356 -14.83 17.03 -23.77
N HIS A 357 -13.56 17.10 -24.19
CA HIS A 357 -13.12 16.66 -25.51
C HIS A 357 -12.61 15.21 -25.52
N PHE A 358 -12.68 14.52 -24.37
CA PHE A 358 -12.26 13.13 -24.30
C PHE A 358 -13.02 12.29 -25.32
N ASP A 359 -12.26 11.47 -26.07
CA ASP A 359 -12.80 10.50 -27.02
C ASP A 359 -12.18 9.14 -26.73
N ARG A 360 -13.00 8.09 -26.78
CA ARG A 360 -12.54 6.70 -26.60
C ARG A 360 -11.30 6.37 -27.45
N ARG A 361 -11.18 6.95 -28.65
CA ARG A 361 -10.05 6.77 -29.57
C ARG A 361 -8.71 7.24 -29.00
N TRP A 362 -8.73 8.05 -27.94
CA TRP A 362 -7.49 8.42 -27.22
C TRP A 362 -6.88 7.23 -26.49
N VAL A 363 -7.67 6.20 -26.16
CA VAL A 363 -7.19 5.01 -25.45
C VAL A 363 -6.45 4.09 -26.40
N ARG A 364 -5.13 4.05 -26.29
CA ARG A 364 -4.25 3.15 -27.06
C ARG A 364 -4.25 1.74 -26.48
N GLN A 365 -4.19 1.64 -25.14
CA GLN A 365 -4.09 0.38 -24.43
C GLN A 365 -4.66 0.50 -23.02
N SER A 366 -5.11 -0.63 -22.44
CA SER A 366 -5.63 -0.71 -21.08
C SER A 366 -5.17 -1.98 -20.36
N TRP A 367 -4.96 -1.87 -19.04
CA TRP A 367 -4.64 -2.98 -18.14
C TRP A 367 -5.53 -2.92 -16.93
N LEU A 368 -5.84 -4.09 -16.35
CA LEU A 368 -6.66 -4.22 -15.17
C LEU A 368 -5.92 -5.03 -14.11
N TRP A 369 -5.75 -4.44 -12.93
CA TRP A 369 -5.08 -5.04 -11.79
C TRP A 369 -6.03 -5.14 -10.60
N ARG A 370 -5.99 -6.28 -9.91
CA ARG A 370 -6.82 -6.57 -8.75
C ARG A 370 -5.98 -7.17 -7.63
N SER A 371 -6.29 -6.78 -6.40
CA SER A 371 -5.76 -7.42 -5.20
C SER A 371 -6.85 -7.48 -4.15
N ALA A 372 -7.13 -8.65 -3.62
CA ALA A 372 -8.14 -8.80 -2.56
C ALA A 372 -7.66 -8.28 -1.20
N TYR A 373 -6.36 -8.06 -1.03
CA TYR A 373 -5.74 -7.57 0.21
C TYR A 373 -4.89 -6.34 -0.11
N ALA A 374 -5.42 -5.14 0.13
CA ALA A 374 -4.76 -3.90 -0.25
C ALA A 374 -4.87 -2.76 0.77
N GLN A 375 -5.98 -2.64 1.52
CA GLN A 375 -6.20 -1.56 2.46
C GLN A 375 -6.75 -2.11 3.79
N PRO A 376 -5.91 -2.28 4.82
CA PRO A 376 -6.36 -2.60 6.17
C PRO A 376 -7.35 -1.55 6.70
N VAL A 377 -8.33 -2.01 7.47
CA VAL A 377 -9.35 -1.17 8.10
C VAL A 377 -9.04 -1.09 9.60
N PRO A 378 -8.40 -0.01 10.08
CA PRO A 378 -8.03 0.12 11.49
C PRO A 378 -9.25 0.49 12.34
N SER A 379 -9.74 -0.47 13.13
CA SER A 379 -10.89 -0.27 14.03
C SER A 379 -10.52 0.57 15.27
N VAL A 380 -11.54 1.00 16.02
CA VAL A 380 -11.33 1.60 17.35
C VAL A 380 -10.55 0.63 18.24
N ASN A 381 -9.57 1.14 18.99
CA ASN A 381 -8.61 0.37 19.81
C ASN A 381 -7.82 -0.70 19.03
N HIS A 382 -7.47 -0.41 17.78
CA HIS A 382 -6.82 -1.33 16.85
C HIS A 382 -5.50 -1.90 17.39
N SER A 383 -4.72 -1.10 18.13
CA SER A 383 -3.44 -1.53 18.73
C SER A 383 -3.55 -2.80 19.58
N ARG A 384 -4.71 -3.04 20.19
CA ARG A 384 -4.99 -4.24 21.02
C ARG A 384 -5.27 -5.50 20.19
N ASN A 385 -5.62 -5.32 18.92
CA ASN A 385 -5.96 -6.42 18.01
C ASN A 385 -4.81 -6.80 17.07
N ILE A 386 -3.74 -6.04 17.04
CA ILE A 386 -2.59 -6.30 16.17
C ILE A 386 -1.77 -7.47 16.75
N PRO A 387 -1.58 -8.57 15.98
CA PRO A 387 -0.75 -9.68 16.43
C PRO A 387 0.73 -9.25 16.52
N ALA A 388 1.46 -9.83 17.45
CA ALA A 388 2.90 -9.64 17.54
C ALA A 388 3.61 -10.26 16.33
N ILE A 389 4.81 -9.77 16.01
CA ILE A 389 5.65 -10.36 14.94
C ILE A 389 6.03 -11.80 15.29
N ARG A 390 6.38 -12.10 16.55
CA ARG A 390 6.53 -13.48 17.03
C ARG A 390 5.17 -14.12 17.16
N THR A 391 4.92 -15.20 16.42
CA THR A 391 3.69 -15.96 16.58
C THR A 391 3.77 -16.91 17.78
N PRO A 392 2.65 -17.52 18.22
CA PRO A 392 2.68 -18.57 19.23
C PRO A 392 3.46 -19.84 18.81
N VAL A 393 3.68 -20.04 17.52
CA VAL A 393 4.50 -21.14 16.98
C VAL A 393 5.96 -20.72 16.97
N ARG A 394 6.79 -21.39 17.75
CA ARG A 394 8.22 -21.08 17.84
C ARG A 394 8.92 -21.16 16.50
N GLY A 395 9.73 -20.16 16.17
CA GLY A 395 10.45 -20.06 14.89
C GLY A 395 9.62 -19.47 13.75
N LEU A 396 8.31 -19.25 13.98
CA LEU A 396 7.41 -18.65 13.00
C LEU A 396 7.15 -17.18 13.35
N TYR A 397 7.38 -16.30 12.39
CA TYR A 397 7.21 -14.85 12.50
C TYR A 397 6.22 -14.37 11.45
N PHE A 398 5.43 -13.36 11.82
CA PHE A 398 4.43 -12.76 10.96
C PHE A 398 4.66 -11.26 10.82
N ALA A 399 4.93 -10.78 9.60
CA ALA A 399 5.26 -9.38 9.28
C ALA A 399 4.38 -8.88 8.13
N SER A 400 3.13 -8.55 8.44
CA SER A 400 2.09 -8.23 7.47
C SER A 400 1.73 -6.74 7.49
N MET A 401 1.20 -6.26 6.38
CA MET A 401 0.66 -4.92 6.22
C MET A 401 -0.41 -4.57 7.28
N SER A 402 -1.19 -5.55 7.75
CA SER A 402 -2.20 -5.36 8.82
C SER A 402 -1.61 -5.03 10.19
N GLN A 403 -0.31 -5.20 10.38
CA GLN A 403 0.40 -4.84 11.63
C GLN A 403 0.98 -3.41 11.59
N VAL A 404 0.89 -2.74 10.44
CA VAL A 404 1.32 -1.34 10.29
C VAL A 404 0.31 -0.44 10.99
N TYR A 405 0.69 0.15 12.11
CA TYR A 405 -0.18 1.00 12.90
C TYR A 405 0.65 1.89 13.85
N PRO A 406 0.26 3.16 14.12
CA PRO A 406 -0.92 3.88 13.63
C PRO A 406 -0.80 4.39 12.19
N TRP A 407 0.33 4.16 11.57
CA TRP A 407 0.63 4.64 10.22
C TRP A 407 -0.31 4.03 9.17
N ASP A 408 -0.45 4.71 8.05
CA ASP A 408 -1.08 4.11 6.88
C ASP A 408 -0.06 3.16 6.19
N ARG A 409 -0.54 2.13 5.52
CA ARG A 409 0.29 1.17 4.80
C ARG A 409 1.19 1.87 3.76
N GLY A 410 2.30 1.22 3.42
CA GLY A 410 3.22 1.69 2.37
C GLY A 410 4.49 0.85 2.35
N THR A 411 5.25 1.00 1.28
CA THR A 411 6.52 0.28 1.11
C THR A 411 7.53 0.61 2.21
N ASN A 412 7.50 1.85 2.75
CA ASN A 412 8.32 2.25 3.89
C ASN A 412 8.10 1.36 5.10
N PHE A 413 6.84 1.19 5.50
CA PHE A 413 6.49 0.39 6.68
C PHE A 413 6.63 -1.11 6.41
N ALA A 414 6.47 -1.54 5.16
CA ALA A 414 6.76 -2.92 4.77
C ALA A 414 8.25 -3.25 4.96
N VAL A 415 9.15 -2.36 4.53
CA VAL A 415 10.61 -2.49 4.76
C VAL A 415 10.92 -2.50 6.26
N GLU A 416 10.35 -1.58 7.03
CA GLU A 416 10.53 -1.53 8.48
C GLU A 416 10.12 -2.84 9.17
N MET A 417 8.93 -3.36 8.82
CA MET A 417 8.40 -4.62 9.38
C MET A 417 9.26 -5.82 9.01
N GLY A 418 9.70 -5.91 7.74
CA GLY A 418 10.58 -6.99 7.29
C GLY A 418 11.93 -6.99 8.01
N ARG A 419 12.57 -5.82 8.12
CA ARG A 419 13.85 -5.67 8.85
C ARG A 419 13.69 -5.94 10.34
N LYS A 420 12.57 -5.52 10.96
CA LYS A 420 12.26 -5.83 12.35
C LYS A 420 12.08 -7.34 12.59
N ALA A 421 11.38 -8.03 11.69
CA ALA A 421 11.23 -9.47 11.75
C ALA A 421 12.58 -10.20 11.60
N ALA A 422 13.41 -9.79 10.64
CA ALA A 422 14.75 -10.34 10.46
C ALA A 422 15.62 -10.18 11.72
N LYS A 423 15.61 -8.98 12.31
CA LYS A 423 16.34 -8.72 13.58
C LYS A 423 15.85 -9.62 14.71
N MET A 424 14.54 -9.85 14.83
CA MET A 424 13.97 -10.75 15.85
C MET A 424 14.40 -12.20 15.62
N VAL A 425 14.37 -12.70 14.37
CA VAL A 425 14.88 -14.03 14.04
C VAL A 425 16.33 -14.16 14.48
N THR A 426 17.19 -13.26 14.07
CA THR A 426 18.61 -13.30 14.43
C THR A 426 18.83 -13.31 15.95
N ALA A 427 18.12 -12.45 16.70
CA ALA A 427 18.24 -12.35 18.15
C ALA A 427 17.76 -13.63 18.87
N ASP A 428 16.63 -14.21 18.44
CA ASP A 428 16.04 -15.39 19.09
C ASP A 428 16.88 -16.68 18.87
N PHE A 429 17.73 -16.68 17.85
CA PHE A 429 18.59 -17.83 17.55
C PHE A 429 20.06 -17.60 17.96
N ALA A 430 20.52 -16.35 18.15
CA ALA A 430 21.85 -16.06 18.67
C ALA A 430 22.06 -16.55 20.12
N THR A 431 20.99 -16.65 20.91
CA THR A 431 21.02 -17.14 22.29
C THR A 431 21.07 -18.67 22.40
N ARG A 432 21.13 -19.42 21.28
CA ARG A 432 21.06 -20.89 21.26
C ARG A 432 22.40 -21.58 21.05
N ASP A 433 23.41 -20.88 20.57
CA ASP A 433 24.77 -21.39 20.50
C ASP A 433 25.58 -20.76 21.66
N PRO A 434 25.71 -21.42 22.82
CA PRO A 434 26.82 -21.12 23.71
C PRO A 434 28.11 -21.54 22.98
N PRO A 435 29.21 -20.79 23.14
CA PRO A 435 30.50 -21.09 22.52
C PRO A 435 31.04 -22.45 22.93
#